data_c6e664075e4af1b1071c0b4afd180fd0
#
_entry.id   c6e664075e4af1b1071c0b4afd180fd0
#
_cell.length_a   1.000
_cell.length_b   1.000
_cell.length_c   1.000
_cell.angle_alpha   90.00
_cell.angle_beta   90.00
_cell.angle_gamma   90.00
#
_symmetry.space_group_name_H-M   'P 1'
#
loop_
_entity.id
_entity.type
_entity.pdbx_description
1 polymer ?
#
loop_
_entity_poly.entity_id
_entity_poly.type
_entity_poly.pdbx_seq_one_letter_code
_entity_poly.pdbx_strand_id
1 'polypeptide(L)'
;MKYKLVDTDQIFVDSTHVKACANSKKMRKRVAHEQALWYEDELKKEIEQDRLAHGKKPLKDKNDYQPPASGGNGSENLEASEEIPSGVKTQKSSITDPESGWFRKGEHKHVFAYAVKTACNQHGWILGYSVHPGNEHDSRTFKALYEKVKAFDPSMIIADAGYRTPAIARRLLLDGIEPLFPYKRPMTKEGYFRKHDYVYDEYYDCYICPENQVLSYSTTNRDGYREYKSRGYICCNCPQKSKCTESKDHVKLITQHVWERYIEKAEDIRHTLGNKEIYQKRKETIERIFGTAKEHHGFRYTQYIGKARIEMKAGLIFACMNLKKLAKILVMRNRKLLSFIYRIEFLLNKINAREKWCLA
;
A
#
# COMPACT_ATOMS: atom_id res chain seq x y z
N MET A 1 -3.97 13.48 -25.97
CA MET A 1 -4.53 14.70 -25.31
C MET A 1 -4.21 15.93 -26.15
N LYS A 2 -5.24 16.68 -26.56
CA LYS A 2 -5.15 17.76 -27.57
C LYS A 2 -4.17 18.91 -27.26
N TYR A 3 -3.81 19.12 -25.99
CA TYR A 3 -2.98 20.27 -25.57
C TYR A 3 -1.64 19.90 -24.92
N LYS A 4 -1.26 18.63 -24.84
CA LYS A 4 -0.01 18.14 -24.20
C LYS A 4 0.29 18.79 -22.83
N LEU A 5 -0.77 19.13 -22.06
CA LEU A 5 -0.65 19.79 -20.76
C LEU A 5 -0.28 18.82 -19.63
N VAL A 6 -0.64 17.56 -19.81
CA VAL A 6 -0.43 16.51 -18.81
C VAL A 6 0.42 15.43 -19.43
N ASP A 7 1.63 15.30 -18.92
CA ASP A 7 2.51 14.19 -19.21
C ASP A 7 2.20 13.05 -18.23
N THR A 8 2.02 11.84 -18.73
CA THR A 8 1.61 10.67 -17.95
C THR A 8 2.64 9.55 -17.96
N ASP A 9 3.82 9.81 -18.51
CA ASP A 9 4.90 8.85 -18.63
C ASP A 9 5.38 8.36 -17.25
N GLN A 10 5.60 9.28 -16.31
CA GLN A 10 6.02 9.01 -14.95
C GLN A 10 4.91 9.35 -13.96
N ILE A 11 4.42 8.35 -13.23
CA ILE A 11 3.35 8.52 -12.24
C ILE A 11 3.88 8.22 -10.83
N PHE A 12 3.70 9.19 -9.93
CA PHE A 12 4.05 9.10 -8.52
C PHE A 12 2.83 8.68 -7.72
N VAL A 13 2.97 7.62 -6.93
CA VAL A 13 1.92 7.06 -6.08
C VAL A 13 2.35 7.12 -4.63
N ASP A 14 1.44 7.59 -3.77
CA ASP A 14 1.65 7.63 -2.33
C ASP A 14 0.32 7.68 -1.58
N SER A 15 0.37 7.53 -0.26
CA SER A 15 -0.80 7.59 0.61
C SER A 15 -0.65 8.65 1.70
N THR A 16 -1.77 9.23 2.10
CA THR A 16 -1.82 10.10 3.27
C THR A 16 -3.02 9.76 4.14
N HIS A 17 -2.87 9.95 5.46
CA HIS A 17 -3.95 9.69 6.40
C HIS A 17 -4.68 10.99 6.75
N VAL A 18 -6.00 10.91 6.71
CA VAL A 18 -6.94 11.97 7.13
C VAL A 18 -7.66 11.48 8.38
N LYS A 19 -7.55 12.22 9.48
CA LYS A 19 -8.22 11.87 10.74
C LYS A 19 -9.74 11.87 10.53
N ALA A 20 -10.39 10.78 10.91
CA ALA A 20 -11.84 10.63 10.83
C ALA A 20 -12.57 11.46 11.90
N CYS A 21 -13.84 11.79 11.63
CA CYS A 21 -14.76 12.36 12.61
C CYS A 21 -15.27 11.24 13.53
N ALA A 22 -14.39 10.73 14.38
CA ALA A 22 -14.65 9.60 15.24
C ALA A 22 -14.09 9.82 16.64
N ASN A 23 -14.89 9.46 17.66
CA ASN A 23 -14.44 9.50 19.04
C ASN A 23 -13.59 8.25 19.33
N SER A 24 -12.32 8.46 19.68
CA SER A 24 -11.38 7.38 19.98
C SER A 24 -11.72 6.60 21.26
N LYS A 25 -12.56 7.17 22.13
CA LYS A 25 -13.05 6.50 23.36
C LYS A 25 -14.29 5.64 23.09
N LYS A 26 -15.09 5.95 22.05
CA LYS A 26 -16.28 5.19 21.64
C LYS A 26 -15.91 4.19 20.57
N MET A 27 -15.46 3.00 20.98
CA MET A 27 -15.03 1.93 20.07
C MET A 27 -15.62 0.59 20.50
N ARG A 28 -15.78 -0.30 19.53
CA ARG A 28 -16.16 -1.71 19.74
C ARG A 28 -15.13 -2.62 19.09
N LYS A 29 -15.04 -3.86 19.58
CA LYS A 29 -14.30 -4.90 18.86
C LYS A 29 -15.23 -5.47 17.79
N ARG A 30 -14.70 -5.66 16.58
CA ARG A 30 -15.35 -6.38 15.48
C ARG A 30 -14.46 -7.52 15.04
N VAL A 31 -15.05 -8.57 14.52
CA VAL A 31 -14.31 -9.62 13.82
C VAL A 31 -13.55 -8.96 12.67
N ALA A 32 -12.25 -9.23 12.60
CA ALA A 32 -11.44 -8.77 11.48
C ALA A 32 -11.77 -9.66 10.28
N HIS A 33 -12.59 -9.15 9.35
CA HIS A 33 -12.74 -9.80 8.05
C HIS A 33 -11.42 -9.66 7.29
N GLU A 34 -10.74 -10.76 7.07
CA GLU A 34 -9.61 -10.80 6.15
C GLU A 34 -10.17 -10.54 4.75
N GLN A 35 -9.93 -9.36 4.20
CA GLN A 35 -10.23 -9.10 2.81
C GLN A 35 -9.33 -9.99 1.95
N ALA A 36 -9.94 -10.68 0.99
CA ALA A 36 -9.20 -11.45 0.00
C ALA A 36 -8.17 -10.53 -0.69
N LEU A 37 -6.96 -11.04 -0.85
CA LEU A 37 -5.93 -10.31 -1.56
C LEU A 37 -6.30 -10.25 -3.04
N TRP A 38 -6.19 -9.11 -3.68
CA TRP A 38 -6.55 -8.93 -5.09
C TRP A 38 -5.75 -9.83 -6.05
N TYR A 39 -4.68 -10.44 -5.57
CA TYR A 39 -3.81 -11.38 -6.28
C TYR A 39 -3.86 -12.80 -5.70
N GLU A 40 -4.82 -13.10 -4.83
CA GLU A 40 -4.88 -14.35 -4.05
C GLU A 40 -4.99 -15.60 -4.95
N ASP A 41 -5.85 -15.54 -5.96
CA ASP A 41 -6.05 -16.67 -6.87
C ASP A 41 -4.82 -16.95 -7.74
N GLU A 42 -4.14 -15.89 -8.19
CA GLU A 42 -2.89 -16.02 -8.94
C GLU A 42 -1.78 -16.59 -8.05
N LEU A 43 -1.71 -16.13 -6.80
CA LEU A 43 -0.72 -16.61 -5.84
C LEU A 43 -0.97 -18.09 -5.48
N LYS A 44 -2.23 -18.50 -5.27
CA LYS A 44 -2.58 -19.91 -5.00
C LYS A 44 -2.13 -20.81 -6.13
N LYS A 45 -2.42 -20.46 -7.37
CA LYS A 45 -1.99 -21.22 -8.55
C LYS A 45 -0.47 -21.38 -8.63
N GLU A 46 0.25 -20.29 -8.39
CA GLU A 46 1.71 -20.31 -8.40
C GLU A 46 2.29 -21.19 -7.28
N ILE A 47 1.71 -21.11 -6.07
CA ILE A 47 2.10 -21.96 -4.94
C ILE A 47 1.87 -23.42 -5.26
N GLU A 48 0.72 -23.78 -5.83
CA GLU A 48 0.39 -25.16 -6.20
C GLU A 48 1.35 -25.70 -7.26
N GLN A 49 1.64 -24.92 -8.29
CA GLN A 49 2.61 -25.28 -9.32
C GLN A 49 4.00 -25.48 -8.73
N ASP A 50 4.45 -24.55 -7.88
CA ASP A 50 5.75 -24.62 -7.23
C ASP A 50 5.87 -25.86 -6.33
N ARG A 51 4.84 -26.14 -5.53
CA ARG A 51 4.80 -27.32 -4.66
C ARG A 51 4.79 -28.61 -5.45
N LEU A 52 4.04 -28.66 -6.55
CA LEU A 52 4.00 -29.82 -7.44
C LEU A 52 5.38 -30.07 -8.09
N ALA A 53 6.04 -29.03 -8.57
CA ALA A 53 7.39 -29.11 -9.12
C ALA A 53 8.42 -29.68 -8.13
N HIS A 54 8.21 -29.44 -6.83
CA HIS A 54 9.05 -29.98 -5.74
C HIS A 54 8.52 -31.29 -5.13
N GLY A 55 7.57 -31.96 -5.77
CA GLY A 55 6.99 -33.22 -5.29
C GLY A 55 6.22 -33.10 -3.97
N LYS A 56 5.73 -31.92 -3.63
CA LYS A 56 4.93 -31.68 -2.41
C LYS A 56 3.44 -31.75 -2.69
N LYS A 57 2.67 -32.24 -1.73
CA LYS A 57 1.19 -32.27 -1.82
C LYS A 57 0.61 -30.85 -1.85
N PRO A 58 -0.54 -30.64 -2.52
CA PRO A 58 -1.26 -29.37 -2.46
C PRO A 58 -1.55 -28.93 -1.02
N LEU A 59 -1.71 -27.64 -0.81
CA LEU A 59 -2.12 -27.14 0.50
C LEU A 59 -3.60 -27.48 0.72
N LYS A 60 -3.93 -28.00 1.90
CA LYS A 60 -5.33 -28.19 2.30
C LYS A 60 -6.01 -26.82 2.43
N ASP A 61 -7.23 -26.69 1.94
CA ASP A 61 -8.03 -25.49 2.13
C ASP A 61 -8.29 -25.21 3.62
N LYS A 62 -8.28 -23.93 3.99
CA LYS A 62 -8.59 -23.52 5.39
C LYS A 62 -10.01 -23.91 5.82
N ASN A 63 -10.91 -24.12 4.86
CA ASN A 63 -12.32 -24.43 5.10
C ASN A 63 -12.60 -25.91 5.41
N ASP A 64 -11.62 -26.80 5.29
CA ASP A 64 -11.75 -28.21 5.64
C ASP A 64 -11.64 -28.50 7.16
N TYR A 65 -11.42 -27.47 7.98
CA TYR A 65 -11.52 -27.60 9.41
C TYR A 65 -12.99 -27.46 9.84
N GLN A 66 -13.75 -28.58 9.80
CA GLN A 66 -14.98 -28.71 10.56
C GLN A 66 -14.57 -28.83 12.05
N PRO A 67 -14.95 -27.88 12.92
CA PRO A 67 -14.84 -28.12 14.35
C PRO A 67 -15.74 -29.32 14.71
N PRO A 68 -15.32 -30.19 15.65
CA PRO A 68 -16.16 -31.30 16.08
C PRO A 68 -17.50 -30.74 16.55
N ALA A 69 -18.59 -31.30 16.02
CA ALA A 69 -19.95 -30.95 16.38
C ALA A 69 -20.16 -31.16 17.88
N SER A 70 -20.15 -30.10 18.67
CA SER A 70 -20.65 -30.13 20.04
C SER A 70 -22.18 -30.07 19.97
N GLY A 71 -22.81 -31.21 20.15
CA GLY A 71 -24.25 -31.27 20.39
C GLY A 71 -24.59 -30.53 21.68
N GLY A 72 -25.53 -29.62 21.62
CA GLY A 72 -26.09 -28.92 22.78
C GLY A 72 -27.33 -28.15 22.37
N ASN A 73 -28.50 -28.78 22.61
CA ASN A 73 -29.80 -28.11 22.60
C ASN A 73 -29.85 -26.94 23.59
N GLY A 74 -30.49 -25.84 23.22
CA GLY A 74 -30.90 -24.88 24.21
C GLY A 74 -31.29 -23.52 23.69
N SER A 75 -32.57 -23.35 23.38
CA SER A 75 -33.40 -22.18 23.68
C SER A 75 -32.95 -20.81 23.26
N GLU A 76 -33.72 -20.23 22.37
CA GLU A 76 -33.79 -18.82 22.01
C GLU A 76 -33.97 -17.92 23.23
N ASN A 77 -33.12 -16.91 23.34
CA ASN A 77 -33.49 -15.61 23.91
C ASN A 77 -32.64 -14.51 23.26
N LEU A 78 -33.34 -13.62 22.61
CA LEU A 78 -32.87 -12.41 21.95
C LEU A 78 -32.42 -11.39 23.00
N GLU A 79 -31.13 -11.11 23.06
CA GLU A 79 -30.57 -9.76 23.28
C GLU A 79 -29.10 -9.82 22.90
N ALA A 80 -28.75 -9.09 21.83
CA ALA A 80 -27.48 -9.24 21.12
C ALA A 80 -26.34 -8.50 21.78
N SER A 81 -25.57 -9.18 22.58
CA SER A 81 -24.11 -8.97 22.66
C SER A 81 -23.47 -10.09 21.85
N GLU A 82 -23.04 -9.81 20.62
CA GLU A 82 -22.26 -10.76 19.81
C GLU A 82 -20.99 -11.12 20.60
N GLU A 83 -21.03 -12.25 21.31
CA GLU A 83 -19.85 -12.85 21.92
C GLU A 83 -18.95 -13.35 20.79
N ILE A 84 -17.84 -12.66 20.59
CA ILE A 84 -16.84 -13.02 19.59
C ILE A 84 -16.16 -14.31 20.07
N PRO A 85 -16.19 -15.42 19.29
CA PRO A 85 -15.58 -16.68 19.69
C PRO A 85 -14.10 -16.50 20.04
N SER A 86 -13.64 -17.20 21.06
CA SER A 86 -12.23 -17.20 21.46
C SER A 86 -11.36 -17.76 20.32
N GLY A 87 -10.35 -16.97 19.87
CA GLY A 87 -9.44 -17.34 18.77
C GLY A 87 -9.65 -16.59 17.47
N VAL A 88 -10.72 -15.82 17.33
CA VAL A 88 -10.97 -14.99 16.13
C VAL A 88 -10.21 -13.67 16.24
N LYS A 89 -9.47 -13.31 15.17
CA LYS A 89 -8.80 -12.00 15.10
C LYS A 89 -9.82 -10.89 15.16
N THR A 90 -9.68 -9.98 16.11
CA THR A 90 -10.55 -8.82 16.28
C THR A 90 -9.84 -7.53 15.95
N GLN A 91 -10.56 -6.58 15.39
CA GLN A 91 -10.09 -5.21 15.15
C GLN A 91 -10.96 -4.19 15.88
N LYS A 92 -10.35 -3.07 16.27
CA LYS A 92 -11.06 -1.94 16.87
C LYS A 92 -11.80 -1.17 15.78
N SER A 93 -13.10 -0.98 15.96
CA SER A 93 -13.97 -0.21 15.05
C SER A 93 -14.60 0.95 15.83
N SER A 94 -14.71 2.12 15.20
CA SER A 94 -15.42 3.26 15.77
C SER A 94 -16.93 2.99 15.75
N ILE A 95 -17.63 3.41 16.82
CA ILE A 95 -19.10 3.41 16.85
C ILE A 95 -19.64 4.56 16.01
N THR A 96 -18.96 5.71 16.03
CA THR A 96 -19.40 6.93 15.32
C THR A 96 -19.16 6.84 13.82
N ASP A 97 -18.02 6.28 13.41
CA ASP A 97 -17.64 6.14 11.99
C ASP A 97 -17.05 4.73 11.75
N PRO A 98 -17.92 3.73 11.53
CA PRO A 98 -17.52 2.32 11.42
C PRO A 98 -16.63 2.00 10.21
N GLU A 99 -16.65 2.83 9.17
CA GLU A 99 -15.85 2.67 7.96
C GLU A 99 -14.43 3.21 8.12
N SER A 100 -14.16 3.97 9.20
CA SER A 100 -12.81 4.45 9.49
C SER A 100 -11.94 3.36 10.10
N GLY A 101 -10.64 3.38 9.81
CA GLY A 101 -9.68 2.42 10.32
C GLY A 101 -8.92 2.93 11.54
N TRP A 102 -8.64 2.03 12.51
CA TRP A 102 -7.81 2.34 13.67
C TRP A 102 -6.34 2.39 13.26
N PHE A 103 -5.76 3.58 13.25
CA PHE A 103 -4.42 3.86 12.72
C PHE A 103 -3.51 4.40 13.80
N ARG A 104 -2.27 3.91 13.85
CA ARG A 104 -1.22 4.41 14.74
C ARG A 104 -0.46 5.55 14.05
N LYS A 105 -0.57 6.75 14.62
CA LYS A 105 0.13 7.92 14.12
C LYS A 105 1.29 8.28 15.04
N GLY A 106 2.51 8.04 14.56
CA GLY A 106 3.71 8.23 15.38
C GLY A 106 3.80 7.23 16.54
N GLU A 107 4.65 7.51 17.53
CA GLU A 107 4.94 6.54 18.58
C GLU A 107 3.81 6.36 19.59
N HIS A 108 2.98 7.36 19.83
CA HIS A 108 2.05 7.35 20.98
C HIS A 108 0.58 7.65 20.66
N LYS A 109 0.23 8.00 19.42
CA LYS A 109 -1.16 8.38 19.09
C LYS A 109 -1.85 7.37 18.20
N HIS A 110 -2.94 6.79 18.70
CA HIS A 110 -3.87 6.02 17.90
C HIS A 110 -5.10 6.86 17.59
N VAL A 111 -5.51 6.90 16.34
CA VAL A 111 -6.67 7.64 15.86
C VAL A 111 -7.43 6.82 14.84
N PHE A 112 -8.73 7.07 14.73
CA PHE A 112 -9.47 6.62 13.57
C PHE A 112 -9.15 7.52 12.38
N ALA A 113 -8.85 6.92 11.23
CA ALA A 113 -8.43 7.64 10.04
C ALA A 113 -8.87 6.92 8.76
N TYR A 114 -8.85 7.67 7.67
CA TYR A 114 -8.92 7.16 6.30
C TYR A 114 -7.56 7.32 5.65
N ALA A 115 -7.14 6.31 4.89
CA ALA A 115 -5.99 6.37 4.00
C ALA A 115 -6.46 6.85 2.63
N VAL A 116 -5.94 7.98 2.18
CA VAL A 116 -6.22 8.53 0.84
C VAL A 116 -4.99 8.30 -0.02
N LYS A 117 -5.14 7.38 -0.97
CA LYS A 117 -4.11 7.06 -1.95
C LYS A 117 -4.28 7.94 -3.16
N THR A 118 -3.20 8.49 -3.64
CA THR A 118 -3.22 9.48 -4.71
C THR A 118 -2.13 9.19 -5.71
N ALA A 119 -2.43 9.43 -6.97
CA ALA A 119 -1.48 9.35 -8.07
C ALA A 119 -1.36 10.71 -8.74
N CYS A 120 -0.14 11.14 -9.02
CA CYS A 120 0.12 12.36 -9.78
C CYS A 120 1.27 12.14 -10.77
N ASN A 121 1.35 13.00 -11.78
CA ASN A 121 2.49 13.00 -12.70
C ASN A 121 3.67 13.80 -12.15
N GLN A 122 4.81 13.83 -12.87
CA GLN A 122 6.01 14.58 -12.50
C GLN A 122 5.80 16.09 -12.33
N HIS A 123 4.77 16.65 -12.91
CA HIS A 123 4.40 18.05 -12.77
C HIS A 123 3.37 18.29 -11.65
N GLY A 124 2.99 17.25 -10.89
CA GLY A 124 2.04 17.31 -9.80
C GLY A 124 0.58 17.51 -10.26
N TRP A 125 0.19 17.07 -11.46
CA TRP A 125 -1.20 16.89 -11.83
C TRP A 125 -1.75 15.64 -11.16
N ILE A 126 -2.84 15.79 -10.42
CA ILE A 126 -3.48 14.67 -9.76
C ILE A 126 -4.32 13.91 -10.80
N LEU A 127 -3.96 12.64 -11.02
CA LEU A 127 -4.53 11.78 -12.05
C LEU A 127 -5.61 10.85 -11.49
N GLY A 128 -5.48 10.46 -10.23
CA GLY A 128 -6.41 9.55 -9.59
C GLY A 128 -6.24 9.50 -8.07
N TYR A 129 -7.27 9.04 -7.41
CA TYR A 129 -7.24 8.79 -5.96
C TYR A 129 -8.21 7.68 -5.58
N SER A 130 -7.98 7.08 -4.41
CA SER A 130 -8.89 6.13 -3.76
C SER A 130 -8.85 6.31 -2.24
N VAL A 131 -9.96 6.01 -1.57
CA VAL A 131 -10.09 6.16 -0.11
C VAL A 131 -10.34 4.79 0.51
N HIS A 132 -9.62 4.50 1.59
CA HIS A 132 -9.68 3.23 2.31
C HIS A 132 -9.65 3.47 3.81
N PRO A 133 -10.08 2.51 4.64
CA PRO A 133 -9.84 2.53 6.08
C PRO A 133 -8.35 2.71 6.39
N GLY A 134 -8.02 3.51 7.40
CA GLY A 134 -6.63 3.88 7.70
C GLY A 134 -5.74 2.74 8.21
N ASN A 135 -6.32 1.59 8.57
CA ASN A 135 -5.61 0.40 9.01
C ASN A 135 -5.28 -0.58 7.88
N GLU A 136 -5.76 -0.32 6.66
CA GLU A 136 -5.45 -1.16 5.51
C GLU A 136 -4.07 -0.86 4.94
N HIS A 137 -3.26 -1.90 4.74
CA HIS A 137 -1.93 -1.76 4.19
C HIS A 137 -1.98 -1.31 2.72
N ASP A 138 -1.03 -0.48 2.31
CA ASP A 138 -0.96 0.09 0.96
C ASP A 138 -0.97 -0.96 -0.15
N SER A 139 -0.31 -2.10 0.06
CA SER A 139 -0.26 -3.20 -0.90
C SER A 139 -1.62 -3.86 -1.17
N ARG A 140 -2.51 -3.90 -0.19
CA ARG A 140 -3.85 -4.53 -0.34
C ARG A 140 -4.79 -3.68 -1.17
N THR A 141 -4.67 -2.36 -1.05
CA THR A 141 -5.58 -1.39 -1.64
C THR A 141 -5.03 -0.75 -2.92
N PHE A 142 -3.82 -1.15 -3.35
CA PHE A 142 -3.15 -0.65 -4.54
C PHE A 142 -4.01 -0.79 -5.81
N LYS A 143 -4.67 -1.93 -6.01
CA LYS A 143 -5.48 -2.23 -7.19
C LYS A 143 -6.51 -1.14 -7.50
N ALA A 144 -7.22 -0.65 -6.47
CA ALA A 144 -8.28 0.35 -6.65
C ALA A 144 -7.78 1.68 -7.22
N LEU A 145 -6.55 2.08 -6.89
CA LEU A 145 -5.90 3.24 -7.50
C LEU A 145 -5.30 2.89 -8.86
N TYR A 146 -4.66 1.73 -8.95
CA TYR A 146 -3.97 1.27 -10.15
C TYR A 146 -4.89 1.20 -11.38
N GLU A 147 -6.10 0.65 -11.24
CA GLU A 147 -7.06 0.56 -12.34
C GLU A 147 -7.46 1.95 -12.90
N LYS A 148 -7.48 2.98 -12.05
CA LYS A 148 -7.71 4.37 -12.48
C LYS A 148 -6.51 4.96 -13.23
N VAL A 149 -5.31 4.56 -12.84
CA VAL A 149 -4.04 5.10 -13.34
C VAL A 149 -3.57 4.38 -14.61
N LYS A 150 -3.84 3.09 -14.72
CA LYS A 150 -3.49 2.27 -15.89
C LYS A 150 -4.02 2.84 -17.20
N ALA A 151 -5.19 3.50 -17.18
CA ALA A 151 -5.78 4.14 -18.35
C ALA A 151 -4.92 5.27 -18.95
N PHE A 152 -3.91 5.76 -18.23
CA PHE A 152 -2.98 6.77 -18.71
C PHE A 152 -1.73 6.20 -19.40
N ASP A 153 -1.59 4.88 -19.42
CA ASP A 153 -0.49 4.14 -20.06
C ASP A 153 0.91 4.67 -19.65
N PRO A 154 1.23 4.67 -18.33
CA PRO A 154 2.52 5.15 -17.85
C PRO A 154 3.64 4.16 -18.20
N SER A 155 4.83 4.66 -18.51
CA SER A 155 6.02 3.83 -18.62
C SER A 155 6.59 3.43 -17.26
N MET A 156 6.43 4.30 -16.24
CA MET A 156 6.99 4.09 -14.91
C MET A 156 6.02 4.52 -13.80
N ILE A 157 5.93 3.70 -12.74
CA ILE A 157 5.23 4.04 -11.49
C ILE A 157 6.24 4.11 -10.34
N ILE A 158 6.32 5.30 -9.72
CA ILE A 158 7.18 5.61 -8.59
C ILE A 158 6.36 5.55 -7.30
N ALA A 159 6.68 4.64 -6.40
CA ALA A 159 5.91 4.45 -5.18
C ALA A 159 6.79 4.30 -3.93
N ASP A 160 6.18 4.43 -2.74
CA ASP A 160 6.86 4.30 -1.46
C ASP A 160 7.18 2.83 -1.10
N ALA A 161 7.99 2.65 -0.06
CA ALA A 161 8.39 1.34 0.48
C ALA A 161 7.21 0.44 0.87
N GLY A 162 6.05 1.03 1.23
CA GLY A 162 4.81 0.30 1.50
C GLY A 162 4.26 -0.46 0.29
N TYR A 163 4.56 0.01 -0.92
CA TYR A 163 4.15 -0.62 -2.18
C TYR A 163 5.16 -1.63 -2.72
N ARG A 164 6.38 -1.71 -2.14
CA ARG A 164 7.39 -2.67 -2.57
C ARG A 164 7.02 -4.08 -2.10
N THR A 165 6.17 -4.73 -2.87
CA THR A 165 5.73 -6.13 -2.66
C THR A 165 5.87 -6.93 -3.96
N PRO A 166 6.13 -8.26 -3.88
CA PRO A 166 6.25 -9.10 -5.06
C PRO A 166 5.03 -9.05 -5.99
N ALA A 167 3.83 -8.97 -5.41
CA ALA A 167 2.58 -8.90 -6.16
C ALA A 167 2.44 -7.62 -6.98
N ILE A 168 2.79 -6.46 -6.40
CA ILE A 168 2.74 -5.18 -7.10
C ILE A 168 3.82 -5.12 -8.18
N ALA A 169 5.06 -5.52 -7.86
CA ALA A 169 6.15 -5.57 -8.83
C ALA A 169 5.80 -6.46 -10.03
N ARG A 170 5.27 -7.68 -9.76
CA ARG A 170 4.80 -8.59 -10.78
C ARG A 170 3.73 -7.95 -11.67
N ARG A 171 2.70 -7.37 -11.06
CA ARG A 171 1.59 -6.75 -11.80
C ARG A 171 2.07 -5.66 -12.74
N LEU A 172 2.90 -4.74 -12.24
CA LEU A 172 3.42 -3.63 -13.05
C LEU A 172 4.30 -4.13 -14.20
N LEU A 173 5.23 -5.05 -13.92
CA LEU A 173 6.12 -5.60 -14.95
C LEU A 173 5.38 -6.43 -16.01
N LEU A 174 4.31 -7.14 -15.64
CA LEU A 174 3.46 -7.86 -16.61
C LEU A 174 2.66 -6.91 -17.50
N ASP A 175 2.28 -5.74 -16.96
CA ASP A 175 1.62 -4.70 -17.75
C ASP A 175 2.62 -3.80 -18.52
N GLY A 176 3.93 -4.13 -18.51
CA GLY A 176 4.97 -3.37 -19.20
C GLY A 176 5.39 -2.07 -18.52
N ILE A 177 5.03 -1.88 -17.26
CA ILE A 177 5.29 -0.67 -16.47
C ILE A 177 6.47 -0.92 -15.54
N GLU A 178 7.44 -0.02 -15.52
CA GLU A 178 8.60 -0.09 -14.64
C GLU A 178 8.25 0.34 -13.20
N PRO A 179 8.40 -0.54 -12.19
CA PRO A 179 8.21 -0.17 -10.79
C PRO A 179 9.46 0.47 -10.21
N LEU A 180 9.38 1.71 -9.78
CA LEU A 180 10.48 2.38 -9.08
C LEU A 180 10.18 2.49 -7.59
N PHE A 181 10.81 1.62 -6.79
CA PHE A 181 10.68 1.56 -5.34
C PHE A 181 11.97 1.98 -4.63
N PRO A 182 11.88 2.47 -3.38
CA PRO A 182 13.07 2.76 -2.58
C PRO A 182 13.72 1.49 -2.07
N TYR A 183 14.97 1.61 -1.65
CA TYR A 183 15.64 0.57 -0.89
C TYR A 183 14.89 0.30 0.43
N LYS A 184 14.66 -0.97 0.71
CA LYS A 184 14.10 -1.41 1.99
C LYS A 184 15.21 -2.16 2.77
N ARG A 185 15.62 -1.58 3.89
CA ARG A 185 16.64 -2.22 4.75
C ARG A 185 16.11 -3.57 5.25
N PRO A 186 16.90 -4.66 5.12
CA PRO A 186 16.56 -5.93 5.72
C PRO A 186 16.37 -5.81 7.24
N MET A 187 15.36 -6.50 7.77
CA MET A 187 15.07 -6.51 9.23
C MET A 187 15.91 -7.55 9.98
N THR A 188 17.10 -7.85 9.52
CA THR A 188 18.03 -8.75 10.21
C THR A 188 18.67 -8.03 11.38
N LYS A 189 18.78 -8.69 12.53
CA LYS A 189 19.48 -8.16 13.70
C LYS A 189 20.93 -7.80 13.33
N GLU A 190 21.46 -6.77 13.97
CA GLU A 190 22.87 -6.39 13.80
C GLU A 190 23.78 -7.54 14.25
N GLY A 191 24.84 -7.78 13.49
CA GLY A 191 25.76 -8.89 13.71
C GLY A 191 25.32 -10.25 13.16
N TYR A 192 24.09 -10.36 12.61
CA TYR A 192 23.61 -11.59 11.99
C TYR A 192 23.77 -11.58 10.47
N PHE A 193 24.06 -12.75 9.90
CA PHE A 193 24.09 -12.96 8.45
C PHE A 193 22.76 -12.57 7.80
N ARG A 194 22.87 -11.75 6.76
CA ARG A 194 21.74 -11.28 5.94
C ARG A 194 21.50 -12.27 4.79
N LYS A 195 20.36 -12.13 4.10
CA LYS A 195 20.00 -13.00 2.96
C LYS A 195 21.09 -13.01 1.88
N HIS A 196 21.73 -11.87 1.62
CA HIS A 196 22.78 -11.75 0.59
C HIS A 196 24.12 -12.39 0.96
N ASP A 197 24.33 -12.76 2.24
CA ASP A 197 25.50 -13.53 2.66
C ASP A 197 25.37 -15.02 2.29
N TYR A 198 24.18 -15.45 1.85
CA TYR A 198 23.89 -16.80 1.37
C TYR A 198 23.78 -16.77 -0.15
N VAL A 199 24.49 -17.69 -0.82
CA VAL A 199 24.44 -17.80 -2.27
C VAL A 199 23.30 -18.72 -2.67
N TYR A 200 22.43 -18.26 -3.57
CA TYR A 200 21.38 -19.10 -4.16
C TYR A 200 21.91 -19.81 -5.39
N ASP A 201 21.77 -21.11 -5.42
CA ASP A 201 22.10 -21.95 -6.58
C ASP A 201 20.78 -22.31 -7.29
N GLU A 202 20.58 -21.76 -8.49
CA GLU A 202 19.37 -21.97 -9.30
C GLU A 202 19.28 -23.41 -9.85
N TYR A 203 20.43 -24.04 -10.12
CA TYR A 203 20.45 -25.39 -10.69
C TYR A 203 20.01 -26.45 -9.69
N TYR A 204 20.51 -26.35 -8.45
CA TYR A 204 20.16 -27.28 -7.37
C TYR A 204 18.98 -26.79 -6.51
N ASP A 205 18.43 -25.62 -6.79
CA ASP A 205 17.38 -24.96 -5.98
C ASP A 205 17.69 -25.03 -4.47
N CYS A 206 18.82 -24.48 -4.09
CA CYS A 206 19.27 -24.46 -2.71
C CYS A 206 20.02 -23.18 -2.38
N TYR A 207 20.15 -22.88 -1.10
CA TYR A 207 21.05 -21.84 -0.61
C TYR A 207 22.32 -22.47 -0.03
N ILE A 208 23.45 -21.83 -0.25
CA ILE A 208 24.75 -22.17 0.32
C ILE A 208 25.08 -21.12 1.38
N CYS A 209 25.37 -21.57 2.61
CA CYS A 209 25.74 -20.66 3.71
C CYS A 209 27.22 -20.25 3.62
N PRO A 210 27.66 -19.21 4.37
CA PRO A 210 29.08 -18.79 4.42
C PRO A 210 30.06 -19.90 4.84
N GLU A 211 29.59 -20.94 5.52
CA GLU A 211 30.35 -22.14 5.90
C GLU A 211 30.17 -23.30 4.88
N ASN A 212 29.80 -23.00 3.64
CA ASN A 212 29.60 -23.94 2.53
C ASN A 212 28.63 -25.09 2.83
N GLN A 213 27.63 -24.88 3.72
CA GLN A 213 26.61 -25.88 4.00
C GLN A 213 25.33 -25.57 3.20
N VAL A 214 24.69 -26.61 2.70
CA VAL A 214 23.49 -26.51 1.86
C VAL A 214 22.24 -26.37 2.74
N LEU A 215 21.42 -25.37 2.38
CA LEU A 215 20.05 -25.22 2.87
C LEU A 215 19.11 -25.67 1.74
N SER A 216 18.53 -26.85 1.89
CA SER A 216 17.66 -27.43 0.87
C SER A 216 16.22 -26.92 1.00
N TYR A 217 15.50 -26.94 -0.12
CA TYR A 217 14.08 -26.65 -0.15
C TYR A 217 13.30 -27.55 0.81
N SER A 218 12.46 -26.96 1.62
CA SER A 218 11.61 -27.68 2.61
C SER A 218 10.15 -27.68 2.19
N THR A 219 9.59 -26.50 1.93
CA THR A 219 8.18 -26.33 1.55
C THR A 219 7.95 -24.92 1.02
N THR A 220 6.82 -24.71 0.34
CA THR A 220 6.26 -23.39 0.04
C THR A 220 5.05 -23.16 0.91
N ASN A 221 5.07 -22.09 1.69
CA ASN A 221 4.00 -21.77 2.63
C ASN A 221 2.80 -21.07 1.94
N ARG A 222 1.73 -20.82 2.70
CA ARG A 222 0.49 -20.20 2.18
C ARG A 222 0.64 -18.75 1.73
N ASP A 223 1.69 -18.08 2.21
CA ASP A 223 1.99 -16.70 1.85
C ASP A 223 2.88 -16.61 0.59
N GLY A 224 3.17 -17.76 -0.06
CA GLY A 224 3.98 -17.85 -1.27
C GLY A 224 5.48 -17.82 -1.04
N TYR A 225 5.96 -18.06 0.20
CA TYR A 225 7.38 -18.14 0.47
C TYR A 225 7.87 -19.58 0.42
N ARG A 226 8.85 -19.86 -0.43
CA ARG A 226 9.69 -21.05 -0.41
C ARG A 226 10.56 -20.99 0.84
N GLU A 227 10.63 -22.06 1.59
CA GLU A 227 11.41 -22.19 2.81
C GLU A 227 12.58 -23.12 2.55
N TYR A 228 13.81 -22.62 2.76
CA TYR A 228 15.04 -23.38 2.67
C TYR A 228 15.63 -23.55 4.07
N LYS A 229 15.91 -24.79 4.46
CA LYS A 229 16.33 -25.15 5.82
C LYS A 229 17.70 -25.82 5.84
N SER A 230 18.52 -25.39 6.77
CA SER A 230 19.78 -26.08 7.07
C SER A 230 19.53 -27.34 7.91
N ARG A 231 20.51 -28.22 7.96
CA ARG A 231 20.45 -29.42 8.80
C ARG A 231 20.96 -29.09 10.22
N GLY A 232 20.09 -29.24 11.23
CA GLY A 232 20.38 -28.84 12.60
C GLY A 232 21.62 -29.55 13.20
N TYR A 233 21.81 -30.84 12.88
CA TYR A 233 22.96 -31.61 13.37
C TYR A 233 24.31 -31.12 12.82
N ILE A 234 24.35 -30.46 11.67
CA ILE A 234 25.53 -29.81 11.13
C ILE A 234 25.74 -28.46 11.82
N CYS A 235 24.66 -27.70 11.95
CA CYS A 235 24.71 -26.34 12.46
C CYS A 235 24.93 -26.26 13.98
N CYS A 236 24.69 -27.33 14.74
CA CYS A 236 24.92 -27.33 16.18
C CYS A 236 26.40 -27.08 16.54
N ASN A 237 27.34 -27.57 15.73
CA ASN A 237 28.79 -27.43 15.93
C ASN A 237 29.42 -26.34 15.03
N CYS A 238 28.61 -25.54 14.35
CA CYS A 238 29.09 -24.52 13.42
C CYS A 238 29.77 -23.36 14.19
N PRO A 239 30.98 -22.93 13.81
CA PRO A 239 31.69 -21.83 14.47
C PRO A 239 30.97 -20.48 14.33
N GLN A 240 30.21 -20.28 13.24
CA GLN A 240 29.43 -19.06 12.96
C GLN A 240 28.00 -19.12 13.47
N LYS A 241 27.61 -20.12 14.26
CA LYS A 241 26.25 -20.31 14.75
C LYS A 241 25.68 -19.07 15.43
N SER A 242 26.49 -18.41 16.28
CA SER A 242 26.08 -17.19 17.01
C SER A 242 25.67 -16.03 16.12
N LYS A 243 26.20 -15.96 14.88
CA LYS A 243 25.87 -14.95 13.88
C LYS A 243 24.81 -15.43 12.87
N CYS A 244 24.37 -16.69 12.97
CA CYS A 244 23.52 -17.34 11.99
C CYS A 244 22.09 -17.55 12.50
N THR A 245 21.92 -18.25 13.63
CA THR A 245 20.58 -18.61 14.11
C THR A 245 20.51 -18.71 15.64
N GLU A 246 19.37 -18.28 16.20
CA GLU A 246 19.00 -18.46 17.61
C GLU A 246 18.00 -19.62 17.80
N SER A 247 17.72 -20.39 16.74
CA SER A 247 16.78 -21.52 16.82
C SER A 247 17.25 -22.55 17.83
N LYS A 248 16.34 -23.07 18.65
CA LYS A 248 16.61 -24.19 19.59
C LYS A 248 17.05 -25.45 18.86
N ASP A 249 16.51 -25.69 17.68
CA ASP A 249 16.84 -26.84 16.83
C ASP A 249 18.10 -26.61 15.96
N HIS A 250 18.80 -25.49 16.17
CA HIS A 250 19.99 -25.09 15.41
C HIS A 250 19.75 -24.97 13.88
N VAL A 251 18.50 -24.80 13.44
CA VAL A 251 18.13 -24.69 12.04
C VAL A 251 18.14 -23.23 11.60
N LYS A 252 18.82 -22.95 10.49
CA LYS A 252 18.67 -21.67 9.76
C LYS A 252 17.58 -21.84 8.73
N LEU A 253 16.66 -20.86 8.72
CA LEU A 253 15.60 -20.74 7.72
C LEU A 253 15.87 -19.51 6.84
N ILE A 254 15.87 -19.71 5.52
CA ILE A 254 15.86 -18.64 4.52
C ILE A 254 14.57 -18.76 3.73
N THR A 255 13.94 -17.63 3.45
CA THR A 255 12.71 -17.59 2.69
C THR A 255 12.91 -16.81 1.39
N GLN A 256 12.29 -17.30 0.30
CA GLN A 256 12.25 -16.67 -1.00
C GLN A 256 10.82 -16.71 -1.53
N HIS A 257 10.29 -15.57 -1.95
CA HIS A 257 8.93 -15.53 -2.50
C HIS A 257 8.90 -16.15 -3.90
N VAL A 258 7.82 -16.86 -4.27
CA VAL A 258 7.66 -17.45 -5.62
C VAL A 258 7.77 -16.40 -6.74
N TRP A 259 7.47 -15.15 -6.44
CA TRP A 259 7.60 -14.00 -7.33
C TRP A 259 8.84 -13.12 -7.02
N GLU A 260 9.86 -13.65 -6.35
CA GLU A 260 11.07 -12.90 -5.98
C GLU A 260 11.75 -12.25 -7.20
N ARG A 261 11.78 -12.95 -8.34
CA ARG A 261 12.35 -12.45 -9.60
C ARG A 261 11.84 -11.08 -10.04
N TYR A 262 10.58 -10.74 -9.67
CA TYR A 262 10.00 -9.42 -9.98
C TYR A 262 10.50 -8.33 -9.05
N ILE A 263 10.80 -8.68 -7.80
CA ILE A 263 11.44 -7.75 -6.85
C ILE A 263 12.89 -7.51 -7.23
N GLU A 264 13.61 -8.53 -7.70
CA GLU A 264 14.98 -8.41 -8.23
C GLU A 264 15.03 -7.49 -9.44
N LYS A 265 14.13 -7.70 -10.42
CA LYS A 265 13.98 -6.76 -11.55
C LYS A 265 13.66 -5.33 -11.14
N ALA A 266 12.78 -5.15 -10.14
CA ALA A 266 12.50 -3.81 -9.60
C ALA A 266 13.72 -3.19 -8.90
N GLU A 267 14.58 -4.00 -8.31
CA GLU A 267 15.84 -3.55 -7.73
C GLU A 267 16.83 -3.13 -8.81
N ASP A 268 16.93 -3.88 -9.93
CA ASP A 268 17.74 -3.51 -11.08
C ASP A 268 17.28 -2.19 -11.69
N ILE A 269 15.96 -2.00 -11.85
CA ILE A 269 15.37 -0.72 -12.29
C ILE A 269 15.78 0.42 -11.34
N ARG A 270 15.77 0.20 -10.03
CA ARG A 270 16.20 1.20 -9.05
C ARG A 270 17.67 1.61 -9.22
N HIS A 271 18.52 0.67 -9.65
CA HIS A 271 19.94 0.91 -9.89
C HIS A 271 20.24 1.50 -11.28
N THR A 272 19.27 1.55 -12.17
CA THR A 272 19.42 2.22 -13.47
C THR A 272 19.79 3.69 -13.30
N LEU A 273 20.73 4.15 -14.13
CA LEU A 273 21.19 5.53 -14.08
C LEU A 273 20.05 6.53 -14.27
N GLY A 274 19.97 7.54 -13.42
CA GLY A 274 18.90 8.56 -13.44
C GLY A 274 17.68 8.23 -12.57
N ASN A 275 17.44 6.97 -12.22
CA ASN A 275 16.24 6.58 -11.47
C ASN A 275 16.27 7.05 -10.01
N LYS A 276 17.43 7.24 -9.43
CA LYS A 276 17.59 7.84 -8.10
C LYS A 276 17.08 9.29 -8.07
N GLU A 277 17.38 10.07 -9.07
CA GLU A 277 16.94 11.46 -9.23
C GLU A 277 15.43 11.51 -9.49
N ILE A 278 14.90 10.60 -10.30
CA ILE A 278 13.46 10.48 -10.53
C ILE A 278 12.74 10.17 -9.20
N TYR A 279 13.25 9.23 -8.41
CA TYR A 279 12.66 8.91 -7.11
C TYR A 279 12.66 10.11 -6.15
N GLN A 280 13.72 10.92 -6.15
CA GLN A 280 13.82 12.11 -5.28
C GLN A 280 12.77 13.18 -5.62
N LYS A 281 12.27 13.25 -6.86
CA LYS A 281 11.19 14.16 -7.26
C LYS A 281 9.88 13.94 -6.50
N ARG A 282 9.72 12.83 -5.78
CA ARG A 282 8.55 12.59 -4.91
C ARG A 282 8.31 13.72 -3.91
N LYS A 283 9.38 14.27 -3.34
CA LYS A 283 9.31 15.38 -2.38
C LYS A 283 8.67 16.62 -2.99
N GLU A 284 8.98 16.90 -4.25
CA GLU A 284 8.49 18.08 -4.97
C GLU A 284 7.13 17.85 -5.64
N THR A 285 6.71 16.61 -5.78
CA THR A 285 5.47 16.20 -6.45
C THR A 285 4.43 15.76 -5.44
N ILE A 286 4.35 14.47 -5.16
CA ILE A 286 3.26 13.87 -4.38
C ILE A 286 3.25 14.33 -2.91
N GLU A 287 4.41 14.45 -2.28
CA GLU A 287 4.49 14.89 -0.89
C GLU A 287 4.08 16.37 -0.76
N ARG A 288 4.45 17.21 -1.75
CA ARG A 288 4.00 18.61 -1.81
C ARG A 288 2.51 18.75 -2.02
N ILE A 289 1.89 17.85 -2.82
CA ILE A 289 0.43 17.79 -2.97
C ILE A 289 -0.23 17.56 -1.62
N PHE A 290 0.23 16.57 -0.86
CA PHE A 290 -0.31 16.29 0.47
C PHE A 290 -0.06 17.42 1.47
N GLY A 291 1.12 18.04 1.43
CA GLY A 291 1.42 19.23 2.20
C GLY A 291 0.40 20.35 1.93
N THR A 292 0.22 20.71 0.64
CA THR A 292 -0.74 21.73 0.21
C THR A 292 -2.17 21.39 0.59
N ALA A 293 -2.60 20.14 0.41
CA ALA A 293 -3.94 19.70 0.79
C ALA A 293 -4.18 19.83 2.30
N LYS A 294 -3.19 19.47 3.13
CA LYS A 294 -3.29 19.56 4.59
C LYS A 294 -3.26 20.99 5.11
N GLU A 295 -2.42 21.85 4.56
CA GLU A 295 -2.24 23.23 5.05
C GLU A 295 -3.33 24.18 4.52
N HIS A 296 -3.70 24.06 3.24
CA HIS A 296 -4.55 25.06 2.58
C HIS A 296 -5.97 24.57 2.30
N HIS A 297 -6.25 23.26 2.42
CA HIS A 297 -7.55 22.70 2.08
C HIS A 297 -8.18 21.87 3.22
N GLY A 298 -7.69 22.02 4.45
CA GLY A 298 -8.26 21.34 5.62
C GLY A 298 -8.24 19.80 5.53
N PHE A 299 -7.21 19.22 4.89
CA PHE A 299 -7.13 17.77 4.65
C PHE A 299 -6.42 17.00 5.78
N ARG A 300 -6.19 17.65 6.95
CA ARG A 300 -5.62 16.99 8.14
C ARG A 300 -6.65 16.14 8.86
N TYR A 301 -7.91 16.57 8.84
CA TYR A 301 -9.04 15.88 9.45
C TYR A 301 -10.31 16.11 8.64
N THR A 302 -11.32 15.31 8.91
CA THR A 302 -12.64 15.46 8.28
C THR A 302 -13.73 15.61 9.32
N GLN A 303 -14.75 16.40 8.98
CA GLN A 303 -15.99 16.52 9.75
C GLN A 303 -17.07 15.55 9.23
N TYR A 304 -16.82 14.93 8.09
CA TYR A 304 -17.75 13.99 7.47
C TYR A 304 -17.55 12.59 8.02
N ILE A 305 -18.64 11.85 8.11
CA ILE A 305 -18.70 10.44 8.51
C ILE A 305 -18.98 9.61 7.26
N GLY A 306 -18.27 8.48 7.13
CA GLY A 306 -18.42 7.53 6.06
C GLY A 306 -17.53 7.78 4.86
N LYS A 307 -17.09 6.68 4.25
CA LYS A 307 -16.11 6.63 3.15
C LYS A 307 -16.52 7.48 1.94
N ALA A 308 -17.79 7.37 1.51
CA ALA A 308 -18.28 8.08 0.32
C ALA A 308 -18.14 9.61 0.45
N ARG A 309 -18.44 10.16 1.61
CA ARG A 309 -18.32 11.61 1.86
C ARG A 309 -16.87 12.06 1.90
N ILE A 310 -15.97 11.21 2.42
CA ILE A 310 -14.53 11.49 2.41
C ILE A 310 -13.99 11.42 0.99
N GLU A 311 -14.44 10.47 0.19
CA GLU A 311 -14.08 10.35 -1.22
C GLU A 311 -14.51 11.60 -2.01
N MET A 312 -15.73 12.07 -1.80
CA MET A 312 -16.21 13.34 -2.36
C MET A 312 -15.36 14.53 -1.93
N LYS A 313 -15.06 14.67 -0.61
CA LYS A 313 -14.18 15.74 -0.11
C LYS A 313 -12.81 15.70 -0.75
N ALA A 314 -12.19 14.54 -0.83
CA ALA A 314 -10.88 14.37 -1.49
C ALA A 314 -10.95 14.78 -2.97
N GLY A 315 -11.98 14.34 -3.68
CA GLY A 315 -12.21 14.68 -5.09
C GLY A 315 -12.34 16.19 -5.31
N LEU A 316 -13.12 16.88 -4.51
CA LEU A 316 -13.26 18.34 -4.59
C LEU A 316 -11.95 19.07 -4.34
N ILE A 317 -11.18 18.66 -3.31
CA ILE A 317 -9.87 19.25 -3.00
C ILE A 317 -8.92 19.07 -4.19
N PHE A 318 -8.81 17.86 -4.71
CA PHE A 318 -7.90 17.54 -5.81
C PHE A 318 -8.32 18.20 -7.12
N ALA A 319 -9.62 18.30 -7.39
CA ALA A 319 -10.14 19.05 -8.53
C ALA A 319 -9.78 20.54 -8.41
N CYS A 320 -10.00 21.17 -7.25
CA CYS A 320 -9.60 22.56 -7.01
C CYS A 320 -8.08 22.78 -7.18
N MET A 321 -7.26 21.85 -6.73
CA MET A 321 -5.80 21.93 -6.90
C MET A 321 -5.41 21.86 -8.37
N ASN A 322 -6.01 20.95 -9.14
CA ASN A 322 -5.79 20.85 -10.58
C ASN A 322 -6.30 22.11 -11.33
N LEU A 323 -7.47 22.62 -10.98
CA LEU A 323 -8.02 23.85 -11.58
C LEU A 323 -7.15 25.07 -11.30
N LYS A 324 -6.64 25.24 -10.06
CA LYS A 324 -5.69 26.31 -9.73
C LYS A 324 -4.41 26.22 -10.58
N LYS A 325 -3.92 25.00 -10.80
CA LYS A 325 -2.76 24.76 -11.64
C LYS A 325 -3.03 25.08 -13.10
N LEU A 326 -4.18 24.65 -13.62
CA LEU A 326 -4.61 24.97 -14.97
C LEU A 326 -4.73 26.48 -15.18
N ALA A 327 -5.39 27.17 -14.25
CA ALA A 327 -5.52 28.64 -14.31
C ALA A 327 -4.17 29.34 -14.39
N LYS A 328 -3.20 28.93 -13.55
CA LYS A 328 -1.84 29.49 -13.60
C LYS A 328 -1.18 29.30 -14.98
N ILE A 329 -1.29 28.09 -15.55
CA ILE A 329 -0.69 27.80 -16.87
C ILE A 329 -1.38 28.61 -17.97
N LEU A 330 -2.70 28.73 -17.94
CA LEU A 330 -3.46 29.52 -18.91
C LEU A 330 -3.14 31.01 -18.82
N VAL A 331 -3.00 31.52 -17.60
CA VAL A 331 -2.56 32.91 -17.37
C VAL A 331 -1.17 33.15 -17.92
N MET A 332 -0.21 32.23 -17.68
CA MET A 332 1.15 32.35 -18.22
C MET A 332 1.17 32.26 -19.76
N ARG A 333 0.32 31.45 -20.37
CA ARG A 333 0.26 31.27 -21.83
C ARG A 333 -0.50 32.39 -22.56
N ASN A 334 -1.43 33.06 -21.90
CA ASN A 334 -2.34 33.99 -22.58
C ASN A 334 -2.64 35.23 -21.73
N ARG A 335 -1.82 36.29 -21.87
CA ARG A 335 -2.05 37.60 -21.20
C ARG A 335 -3.44 38.19 -21.49
N LYS A 336 -4.06 37.83 -22.61
CA LYS A 336 -5.43 38.27 -22.99
C LYS A 336 -6.51 37.66 -22.07
N LEU A 337 -6.27 36.47 -21.48
CA LEU A 337 -7.20 35.86 -20.53
C LEU A 337 -7.23 36.62 -19.19
N LEU A 338 -6.12 37.22 -18.80
CA LEU A 338 -6.03 38.10 -17.63
C LEU A 338 -7.00 39.29 -17.75
N SER A 339 -7.06 39.93 -18.91
CA SER A 339 -7.96 41.08 -19.12
C SER A 339 -9.44 40.65 -19.03
N PHE A 340 -9.77 39.41 -19.38
CA PHE A 340 -11.12 38.88 -19.25
C PHE A 340 -11.50 38.57 -17.81
N ILE A 341 -10.58 37.97 -17.04
CA ILE A 341 -10.80 37.68 -15.61
C ILE A 341 -10.93 38.98 -14.82
N TYR A 342 -10.09 39.98 -15.05
CA TYR A 342 -10.22 41.31 -14.44
C TYR A 342 -11.55 42.00 -14.83
N ARG A 343 -12.06 41.80 -16.07
CA ARG A 343 -13.38 42.30 -16.46
C ARG A 343 -14.49 41.59 -15.69
N ILE A 344 -14.42 40.28 -15.49
CA ILE A 344 -15.41 39.53 -14.70
C ILE A 344 -15.38 39.95 -13.24
N GLU A 345 -14.19 40.04 -12.61
CA GLU A 345 -14.06 40.53 -11.23
C GLU A 345 -14.59 41.98 -11.09
N PHE A 346 -14.29 42.83 -12.04
CA PHE A 346 -14.83 44.20 -12.06
C PHE A 346 -16.36 44.23 -12.19
N LEU A 347 -16.93 43.36 -13.01
CA LEU A 347 -18.40 43.25 -13.16
C LEU A 347 -19.04 42.66 -11.89
N LEU A 348 -18.47 41.63 -11.30
CA LEU A 348 -18.94 41.05 -10.05
C LEU A 348 -18.86 42.05 -8.88
N ASN A 349 -17.81 42.83 -8.81
CA ASN A 349 -17.67 43.88 -7.81
C ASN A 349 -18.72 45.01 -8.06
N LYS A 350 -19.06 45.33 -9.28
CA LYS A 350 -20.14 46.27 -9.61
C LYS A 350 -21.53 45.73 -9.24
N ILE A 351 -21.78 44.45 -9.43
CA ILE A 351 -23.03 43.79 -9.04
C ILE A 351 -23.18 43.80 -7.51
N ASN A 352 -22.15 43.37 -6.80
CA ASN A 352 -22.13 43.38 -5.34
C ASN A 352 -22.21 44.79 -4.72
N ALA A 353 -21.68 45.80 -5.40
CA ALA A 353 -21.84 47.20 -4.99
C ALA A 353 -23.28 47.69 -5.21
N ARG A 354 -23.97 47.27 -6.29
CA ARG A 354 -25.38 47.62 -6.54
C ARG A 354 -26.33 46.96 -5.55
N GLU A 355 -26.10 45.68 -5.17
CA GLU A 355 -26.92 45.01 -4.15
C GLU A 355 -26.82 45.69 -2.78
N LYS A 356 -25.64 46.21 -2.41
CA LYS A 356 -25.49 46.99 -1.17
C LYS A 356 -26.21 48.33 -1.17
N TRP A 357 -26.49 48.89 -2.35
CA TRP A 357 -27.28 50.14 -2.47
C TRP A 357 -28.82 49.91 -2.52
N CYS A 358 -29.24 48.68 -2.80
CA CYS A 358 -30.67 48.32 -2.78
C CYS A 358 -31.13 47.84 -1.40
N LEU A 359 -30.22 47.67 -0.44
CA LEU A 359 -30.50 47.23 0.94
C LEU A 359 -30.25 48.34 1.99
N ALA A 360 -29.94 49.56 1.56
CA ALA A 360 -29.87 50.79 2.36
C ALA A 360 -30.99 51.74 1.96
#